data_707a3272d850a5a8b074df86ad8a2c22
#
_entry.id   707a3272d850a5a8b074df86ad8a2c22
#
_cell.length_a   1.000
_cell.length_b   1.000
_cell.length_c   1.000
_cell.angle_alpha   90.00
_cell.angle_beta   90.00
_cell.angle_gamma   90.00
#
_symmetry.space_group_name_H-M   'P 1'
#
loop_
_entity.id
_entity.type
_entity.pdbx_description
1 polymer ?
#
loop_
_entity_poly.entity_id
_entity_poly.type
_entity_poly.pdbx_seq_one_letter_code
_entity_poly.pdbx_strand_id
1 'polypeptide(L)'
;MLTQIIIERPLEVIGLREGELMATHNWCHNPDCHTIETQSRVRGSGNNKVLRTVKINVNSSYMENSIFQYFCNNNCLFQFLNQFRNEVANIRPVREPSETPIKVVKEKYESSRYQHNGTEYVRQPYTATRTTIEKGDND
;
A
#
# COMPACT_ATOMS: atom_id res chain seq x y z
N MET A 1 27.01 -31.14 7.64
CA MET A 1 26.57 -30.93 7.67
C MET A 1 25.82 -30.53 7.27
N LEU A 2 25.53 -30.30 7.34
CA LEU A 2 24.79 -29.85 7.12
C LEU A 2 24.16 -29.31 6.68
N THR A 3 24.20 -29.13 6.70
CA THR A 3 23.56 -28.42 6.51
C THR A 3 23.08 -28.29 5.60
N GLN A 4 23.06 -28.34 5.41
CA GLN A 4 22.54 -28.01 4.73
C GLN A 4 21.71 -28.19 4.21
N ILE A 5 21.49 -28.50 4.36
CA ILE A 5 20.63 -28.65 4.01
C ILE A 5 19.74 -28.20 3.83
N ILE A 6 19.61 -27.89 4.18
CA ILE A 6 18.77 -27.33 4.21
C ILE A 6 18.36 -26.73 3.37
N ILE A 7 18.51 -26.55 3.07
CA ILE A 7 18.11 -25.88 2.41
C ILE A 7 17.44 -26.19 1.49
N GLU A 8 17.29 -26.65 1.37
CA GLU A 8 16.61 -26.85 0.70
C GLU A 8 15.65 -26.94 0.76
N ARG A 9 15.34 -26.73 1.10
CA ARG A 9 14.38 -26.64 1.21
C ARG A 9 13.74 -25.91 1.02
N PRO A 10 13.88 -25.48 0.82
CA PRO A 10 13.10 -24.77 0.57
C PRO A 10 12.68 -24.51 -0.49
N LEU A 11 13.05 -24.63 -1.01
CA LEU A 11 12.58 -24.47 -1.85
C LEU A 11 12.07 -25.20 -2.42
N GLU A 12 12.01 -25.80 -2.28
CA GLU A 12 11.48 -26.40 -2.54
C GLU A 12 10.82 -26.52 -2.78
N VAL A 13 10.94 -26.36 -2.81
CA VAL A 13 10.38 -26.38 -2.86
C VAL A 13 9.98 -26.22 -3.54
N ILE A 14 10.21 -26.04 -4.00
CA ILE A 14 9.83 -25.84 -4.63
C ILE A 14 9.37 -26.20 -5.40
N GLY A 15 9.38 -26.49 -5.78
CA GLY A 15 8.84 -26.76 -6.39
C GLY A 15 8.26 -27.06 -6.83
N LEU A 16 7.91 -27.05 -6.83
CA LEU A 16 7.14 -27.21 -7.02
C LEU A 16 6.50 -27.42 -7.18
N ARG A 17 6.48 -27.79 -6.84
CA ARG A 17 5.51 -27.73 -6.78
C ARG A 17 4.68 -27.15 -7.65
N GLU A 18 4.34 -27.47 -8.65
CA GLU A 18 3.81 -26.62 -9.60
C GLU A 18 2.38 -26.36 -9.41
N GLY A 19 1.60 -27.33 -8.98
CA GLY A 19 0.24 -27.09 -8.59
C GLY A 19 0.20 -26.07 -7.48
N GLU A 20 1.15 -26.17 -6.60
CA GLU A 20 1.21 -25.20 -5.55
C GLU A 20 1.61 -23.85 -6.05
N LEU A 21 2.44 -23.80 -7.06
CA LEU A 21 2.79 -22.56 -7.67
C LEU A 21 1.57 -21.89 -8.27
N MET A 22 0.59 -22.69 -8.59
CA MET A 22 -0.65 -22.16 -9.14
C MET A 22 -1.69 -21.96 -8.06
N ALA A 23 -1.26 -21.66 -6.87
CA ALA A 23 -2.18 -21.40 -5.78
C ALA A 23 -3.18 -20.34 -6.17
N THR A 24 -4.42 -20.56 -5.84
CA THR A 24 -5.49 -19.66 -6.20
C THR A 24 -5.83 -18.70 -5.09
N HIS A 25 -5.18 -18.84 -3.96
CA HIS A 25 -5.50 -17.96 -2.83
C HIS A 25 -4.32 -17.81 -1.90
N ASN A 26 -4.33 -16.73 -1.15
CA ASN A 26 -3.46 -16.51 0.00
C ASN A 26 -4.34 -16.29 1.22
N TRP A 27 -3.76 -16.47 2.39
CA TRP A 27 -4.41 -16.07 3.62
C TRP A 27 -3.91 -14.70 4.01
N CYS A 28 -4.80 -13.87 4.56
CA CYS A 28 -4.42 -12.54 5.01
C CYS A 28 -3.25 -12.64 5.99
N HIS A 29 -2.24 -11.83 5.77
CA HIS A 29 -1.01 -11.93 6.55
C HIS A 29 -1.09 -11.20 7.88
N ASN A 30 -2.18 -10.48 8.15
CA ASN A 30 -2.36 -9.85 9.44
C ASN A 30 -2.60 -10.94 10.49
N PRO A 31 -1.71 -11.10 11.49
CA PRO A 31 -1.89 -12.14 12.50
C PRO A 31 -3.19 -12.00 13.26
N ASP A 32 -3.73 -10.79 13.36
CA ASP A 32 -4.95 -10.53 14.10
C ASP A 32 -6.17 -10.46 13.22
N CYS A 33 -6.05 -10.84 11.94
CA CYS A 33 -7.19 -10.81 11.02
C CYS A 33 -8.36 -11.60 11.56
N HIS A 34 -8.10 -12.74 12.16
CA HIS A 34 -9.14 -13.65 12.66
C HIS A 34 -9.83 -13.12 13.91
N THR A 35 -9.40 -12.00 14.45
CA THR A 35 -10.05 -11.43 15.62
C THR A 35 -11.06 -10.35 15.29
N ILE A 36 -11.15 -9.96 14.02
CA ILE A 36 -12.02 -8.88 13.59
C ILE A 36 -13.43 -9.44 13.38
N GLU A 37 -14.40 -8.84 14.03
CA GLU A 37 -15.76 -9.35 14.08
C GLU A 37 -16.57 -8.85 12.90
N THR A 38 -16.43 -9.51 11.77
CA THR A 38 -17.23 -9.21 10.58
C THR A 38 -17.82 -10.50 10.05
N GLN A 39 -18.96 -10.37 9.37
CA GLN A 39 -19.65 -11.52 8.81
C GLN A 39 -18.78 -12.27 7.81
N SER A 40 -17.93 -11.56 7.09
CA SER A 40 -17.09 -12.20 6.09
C SER A 40 -16.09 -13.16 6.70
N ARG A 41 -15.86 -13.08 8.00
CA ARG A 41 -14.90 -13.94 8.68
C ARG A 41 -15.54 -15.09 9.42
N VAL A 42 -16.86 -15.15 9.45
CA VAL A 42 -17.54 -16.23 10.18
C VAL A 42 -17.50 -17.50 9.36
N ARG A 43 -17.11 -18.58 10.00
CA ARG A 43 -17.07 -19.91 9.37
C ARG A 43 -17.59 -20.94 10.36
N GLY A 44 -18.07 -22.06 9.82
CA GLY A 44 -18.62 -23.11 10.65
C GLY A 44 -20.12 -23.05 10.71
N SER A 45 -20.71 -23.98 11.43
CA SER A 45 -22.17 -24.08 11.52
C SER A 45 -22.59 -24.37 12.95
N GLY A 46 -23.85 -24.03 13.24
CA GLY A 46 -24.41 -24.30 14.55
C GLY A 46 -23.62 -23.64 15.66
N ASN A 47 -23.24 -24.41 16.64
CA ASN A 47 -22.48 -23.91 17.78
C ASN A 47 -20.97 -23.95 17.57
N ASN A 48 -20.54 -24.30 16.36
CA ASN A 48 -19.11 -24.45 16.06
C ASN A 48 -18.59 -23.31 15.19
N LYS A 49 -19.20 -22.15 15.26
CA LYS A 49 -18.78 -21.01 14.45
C LYS A 49 -17.52 -20.37 15.02
N VAL A 50 -16.68 -19.96 14.12
CA VAL A 50 -15.42 -19.31 14.48
C VAL A 50 -15.21 -18.12 13.56
N LEU A 51 -14.35 -17.22 13.99
CA LEU A 51 -13.82 -16.18 13.10
C LEU A 51 -12.53 -16.71 12.51
N ARG A 52 -12.40 -16.56 11.20
CA ARG A 52 -11.26 -17.13 10.49
C ARG A 52 -10.56 -16.04 9.69
N THR A 53 -9.25 -16.19 9.56
CA THR A 53 -8.47 -15.36 8.67
C THR A 53 -9.08 -15.34 7.27
N VAL A 54 -9.08 -14.19 6.63
CA VAL A 54 -9.70 -14.05 5.33
C VAL A 54 -8.84 -14.73 4.27
N LYS A 55 -9.51 -15.45 3.38
CA LYS A 55 -8.89 -16.06 2.22
C LYS A 55 -8.98 -15.07 1.06
N ILE A 56 -7.86 -14.81 0.42
CA ILE A 56 -7.77 -13.83 -0.66
C ILE A 56 -7.58 -14.57 -1.97
N ASN A 57 -8.50 -14.35 -2.90
CA ASN A 57 -8.43 -14.95 -4.23
C ASN A 57 -7.46 -14.15 -5.07
N VAL A 58 -6.41 -14.78 -5.57
CA VAL A 58 -5.38 -14.10 -6.34
C VAL A 58 -5.40 -14.49 -7.81
N ASN A 59 -6.51 -15.04 -8.28
CA ASN A 59 -6.63 -15.43 -9.67
C ASN A 59 -6.81 -14.25 -10.62
N SER A 60 -7.30 -13.12 -10.11
CA SER A 60 -7.56 -11.96 -10.96
C SER A 60 -6.25 -11.29 -11.36
N SER A 61 -6.19 -10.86 -12.62
CA SER A 61 -4.98 -10.22 -13.10
C SER A 61 -4.73 -8.87 -12.42
N TYR A 62 -5.79 -8.20 -11.98
CA TYR A 62 -5.58 -6.92 -11.31
C TYR A 62 -4.99 -7.07 -9.92
N MET A 63 -4.89 -8.30 -9.43
CA MET A 63 -4.22 -8.56 -8.15
C MET A 63 -2.72 -8.70 -8.31
N GLU A 64 -2.23 -8.80 -9.52
CA GLU A 64 -0.80 -8.94 -9.74
C GLU A 64 -0.08 -7.69 -9.25
N ASN A 65 1.01 -7.91 -8.53
CA ASN A 65 1.85 -6.82 -8.01
C ASN A 65 1.13 -5.92 -7.03
N SER A 66 0.06 -6.41 -6.43
CA SER A 66 -0.68 -5.65 -5.43
C SER A 66 -0.37 -6.18 -4.05
N ILE A 67 -0.19 -5.26 -3.09
CA ILE A 67 0.00 -5.67 -1.71
C ILE A 67 -1.25 -6.38 -1.19
N PHE A 68 -2.38 -6.16 -1.82
CA PHE A 68 -3.63 -6.77 -1.40
C PHE A 68 -3.76 -8.22 -1.85
N GLN A 69 -2.72 -8.78 -2.46
CA GLN A 69 -2.62 -10.22 -2.54
C GLN A 69 -2.42 -10.85 -1.17
N TYR A 70 -1.93 -10.09 -0.22
CA TYR A 70 -1.52 -10.60 1.09
C TYR A 70 -2.32 -10.02 2.24
N PHE A 71 -3.18 -9.05 1.98
CA PHE A 71 -3.99 -8.42 3.02
C PHE A 71 -5.39 -8.21 2.50
N CYS A 72 -6.39 -8.53 3.31
CA CYS A 72 -7.76 -8.49 2.85
C CYS A 72 -8.30 -7.08 2.72
N ASN A 73 -7.74 -6.12 3.45
CA ASN A 73 -8.15 -4.73 3.34
C ASN A 73 -7.09 -3.84 3.96
N ASN A 74 -7.34 -2.52 3.90
CA ASN A 74 -6.41 -1.53 4.44
C ASN A 74 -6.21 -1.68 5.94
N ASN A 75 -7.28 -2.00 6.67
CA ASN A 75 -7.16 -2.12 8.11
C ASN A 75 -6.19 -3.22 8.51
N CYS A 76 -6.27 -4.36 7.83
CA CYS A 76 -5.35 -5.45 8.11
C CYS A 76 -3.93 -5.09 7.73
N LEU A 77 -3.76 -4.41 6.61
CA LEU A 77 -2.44 -3.96 6.19
C LEU A 77 -1.84 -3.02 7.23
N PHE A 78 -2.62 -2.04 7.68
CA PHE A 78 -2.10 -1.08 8.65
C PHE A 78 -1.83 -1.71 10.01
N GLN A 79 -2.66 -2.64 10.43
CA GLN A 79 -2.39 -3.35 11.68
C GLN A 79 -1.09 -4.13 11.60
N PHE A 80 -0.86 -4.79 10.47
CA PHE A 80 0.38 -5.53 10.26
C PHE A 80 1.58 -4.57 10.29
N LEU A 81 1.50 -3.49 9.54
CA LEU A 81 2.61 -2.55 9.48
C LEU A 81 2.91 -1.94 10.86
N ASN A 82 1.85 -1.65 11.60
CA ASN A 82 2.01 -1.07 12.92
C ASN A 82 2.61 -2.06 13.91
N GLN A 83 2.17 -3.31 13.84
CA GLN A 83 2.64 -4.34 14.74
C GLN A 83 4.10 -4.69 14.48
N PHE A 84 4.50 -4.71 13.23
CA PHE A 84 5.84 -5.09 12.82
C PHE A 84 6.64 -3.93 12.28
N ARG A 85 6.37 -2.71 12.79
CA ARG A 85 6.96 -1.52 12.20
C ARG A 85 8.48 -1.53 12.22
N ASN A 86 9.07 -2.09 13.27
CA ASN A 86 10.53 -2.13 13.35
C ASN A 86 11.11 -3.07 12.32
N GLU A 87 10.48 -4.22 12.15
CA GLU A 87 10.93 -5.19 11.15
C GLU A 87 10.74 -4.66 9.75
N VAL A 88 9.60 -4.02 9.50
CA VAL A 88 9.34 -3.45 8.19
C VAL A 88 10.36 -2.37 7.85
N ALA A 89 10.67 -1.50 8.81
CA ALA A 89 11.65 -0.46 8.57
C ALA A 89 13.04 -1.03 8.32
N ASN A 90 13.34 -2.18 8.92
CA ASN A 90 14.66 -2.78 8.77
C ASN A 90 14.80 -3.60 7.50
N ILE A 91 13.73 -3.78 6.74
CA ILE A 91 13.85 -4.44 5.45
C ILE A 91 14.79 -3.63 4.55
N ARG A 92 14.64 -2.33 4.59
CA ARG A 92 15.52 -1.45 3.82
C ARG A 92 15.69 -0.15 4.58
N PRO A 93 16.58 -0.14 5.56
CA PRO A 93 16.75 1.07 6.35
C PRO A 93 17.37 2.19 5.53
N VAL A 94 16.92 3.41 5.81
CA VAL A 94 17.44 4.61 5.16
C VAL A 94 18.17 5.41 6.23
N ARG A 95 19.48 5.49 6.08
CA ARG A 95 20.29 6.18 7.09
C ARG A 95 20.78 7.53 6.62
N GLU A 96 20.65 7.79 5.33
CA GLU A 96 21.04 9.09 4.77
C GLU A 96 19.99 9.47 3.77
N PRO A 97 19.71 10.76 3.64
CA PRO A 97 18.70 11.19 2.69
C PRO A 97 19.17 11.01 1.25
N SER A 98 18.22 10.71 0.40
CA SER A 98 18.45 10.77 -1.05
C SER A 98 17.97 12.13 -1.53
N GLU A 99 18.65 12.66 -2.55
CA GLU A 99 18.31 13.96 -3.06
C GLU A 99 18.12 13.90 -4.56
N THR A 100 17.15 14.62 -5.03
CA THR A 100 16.88 14.74 -6.45
C THR A 100 17.07 16.19 -6.83
N PRO A 101 17.99 16.50 -7.75
CA PRO A 101 18.16 17.89 -8.19
C PRO A 101 16.87 18.38 -8.82
N ILE A 102 16.52 19.61 -8.51
CA ILE A 102 15.30 20.18 -9.05
C ILE A 102 15.59 21.62 -9.48
N LYS A 103 14.72 22.11 -10.32
CA LYS A 103 14.73 23.50 -10.73
C LYS A 103 13.37 24.08 -10.35
N VAL A 104 13.40 25.17 -9.62
CA VAL A 104 12.17 25.83 -9.18
C VAL A 104 11.93 27.03 -10.08
N VAL A 105 10.78 27.04 -10.73
CA VAL A 105 10.40 28.13 -11.64
C VAL A 105 9.20 28.81 -11.05
N LYS A 106 9.33 30.12 -10.85
CA LYS A 106 8.22 30.94 -10.38
C LYS A 106 7.79 31.87 -11.49
N GLU A 107 6.50 31.96 -11.69
CA GLU A 107 5.98 32.87 -12.70
C GLU A 107 4.71 33.49 -12.19
N LYS A 108 4.50 34.73 -12.62
CA LYS A 108 3.29 35.46 -12.27
C LYS A 108 2.29 35.33 -13.38
N TYR A 109 1.04 35.26 -13.01
CA TYR A 109 -0.02 35.16 -13.98
C TYR A 109 -1.23 35.94 -13.49
N GLU A 110 -2.08 36.34 -14.42
CA GLU A 110 -3.29 37.06 -14.09
C GLU A 110 -4.42 36.09 -13.90
N SER A 111 -5.16 36.30 -12.86
CA SER A 111 -6.35 35.52 -12.58
C SER A 111 -7.43 36.47 -12.08
N SER A 112 -8.59 35.93 -11.76
CA SER A 112 -9.67 36.77 -11.27
C SER A 112 -10.52 35.96 -10.32
N ARG A 113 -11.21 36.69 -9.45
CA ARG A 113 -12.13 36.06 -8.52
C ARG A 113 -13.32 36.99 -8.37
N TYR A 114 -14.41 36.45 -7.91
CA TYR A 114 -15.60 37.22 -7.64
C TYR A 114 -15.61 37.70 -6.22
N GLN A 115 -15.91 38.98 -6.03
CA GLN A 115 -16.03 39.59 -4.72
C GLN A 115 -17.37 40.26 -4.61
N HIS A 116 -17.98 40.18 -3.44
CA HIS A 116 -19.26 40.82 -3.18
C HIS A 116 -19.00 42.25 -2.74
N ASN A 117 -19.61 43.20 -3.45
CA ASN A 117 -19.39 44.63 -3.19
C ASN A 117 -20.51 45.25 -2.37
N GLY A 118 -21.38 44.44 -1.75
CA GLY A 118 -22.52 44.94 -1.00
C GLY A 118 -23.83 44.77 -1.71
N THR A 119 -23.81 44.65 -3.02
CA THR A 119 -25.05 44.48 -3.81
C THR A 119 -24.95 43.32 -4.78
N GLU A 120 -23.77 43.07 -5.32
CA GLU A 120 -23.59 41.98 -6.29
C GLU A 120 -22.20 41.49 -6.27
N TYR A 121 -21.94 40.35 -6.94
CA TYR A 121 -20.62 39.82 -7.10
C TYR A 121 -19.99 40.44 -8.32
N VAL A 122 -18.78 40.96 -8.15
CA VAL A 122 -18.03 41.60 -9.22
C VAL A 122 -16.72 40.86 -9.40
N ARG A 123 -16.35 40.66 -10.66
CA ARG A 123 -15.12 39.97 -11.00
C ARG A 123 -13.94 40.91 -10.80
N GLN A 124 -13.00 40.51 -9.98
CA GLN A 124 -11.85 41.32 -9.66
C GLN A 124 -10.59 40.61 -10.15
N PRO A 125 -9.81 41.28 -10.99
CA PRO A 125 -8.53 40.69 -11.39
C PRO A 125 -7.50 40.77 -10.27
N TYR A 126 -6.59 39.83 -10.28
CA TYR A 126 -5.48 39.87 -9.34
C TYR A 126 -4.31 39.11 -9.95
N THR A 127 -3.12 39.39 -9.44
CA THR A 127 -1.90 38.73 -9.87
C THR A 127 -1.56 37.65 -8.89
N ALA A 128 -1.34 36.45 -9.39
CA ALA A 128 -0.97 35.31 -8.56
C ALA A 128 0.39 34.80 -9.01
N THR A 129 1.03 34.07 -8.13
CA THR A 129 2.32 33.46 -8.43
C THR A 129 2.16 31.95 -8.45
N ARG A 130 2.68 31.34 -9.50
CA ARG A 130 2.68 29.89 -9.62
C ARG A 130 4.11 29.40 -9.49
N THR A 131 4.30 28.37 -8.66
CA THR A 131 5.59 27.75 -8.50
C THR A 131 5.54 26.37 -9.13
N THR A 132 6.47 26.11 -10.03
CA THR A 132 6.57 24.82 -10.70
C THR A 132 7.92 24.21 -10.37
N ILE A 133 7.91 22.92 -10.12
CA ILE A 133 9.13 22.19 -9.80
C ILE A 133 9.41 21.23 -10.93
N GLU A 134 10.61 21.35 -11.51
CA GLU A 134 11.06 20.47 -12.56
C GLU A 134 12.26 19.68 -12.09
N LYS A 135 12.27 18.39 -12.38
CA LYS A 135 13.41 17.56 -12.04
C LYS A 135 14.53 17.82 -13.03
N GLY A 136 15.75 17.81 -12.53
CA GLY A 136 16.90 18.00 -13.36
C GLY A 136 17.90 18.92 -12.69
N ASP A 137 19.00 19.11 -13.38
CA ASP A 137 20.08 19.93 -12.83
C ASP A 137 19.70 21.37 -12.78
N ASN A 138 20.35 22.07 -11.86
CA ASN A 138 20.13 23.49 -11.64
C ASN A 138 20.99 24.35 -12.51
N ASP A 139 21.50 23.89 -13.54
CA ASP A 139 22.41 24.71 -14.36
C ASP A 139 21.84 26.01 -14.83
#